data_65283c117069d3b939a98a9b0ea42770
#
_entry.id   65283c117069d3b939a98a9b0ea42770
#
_cell.length_a   1.000
_cell.length_b   1.000
_cell.length_c   1.000
_cell.angle_alpha   90.00
_cell.angle_beta   90.00
_cell.angle_gamma   90.00
#
_symmetry.space_group_name_H-M   'P 1'
#
loop_
_entity.id
_entity.type
_entity.pdbx_description
1 polymer ?
#
loop_
_entity_poly.entity_id
_entity_poly.type
_entity_poly.pdbx_seq_one_letter_code
_entity_poly.pdbx_strand_id
1 'polypeptide(L)'
;MKDIKLVALDLDGTLFDNSSRISKRNLTAIRSITDKGIHVVISTGRPFEGIPFDQIKGTGINYAITANGSGIYEISTGKCLYENAMDEELVTPILNFHHTRDIHKDAFIGGKGYTPVQCVETAQKLTVPSSIKNYIITTRTRLDNILQFIHENQLKVQKMTLNFYPAADGTLIDRETVRKFLVSNPSITTVCGGYNNLEFTRADANKGVGLRKLAEILGVNPDATMAIGDTENDLAIIEAAGIGVAMGNATDAVKARADYVTTTNTKDGVAAAIEHFIL
;
A
#
# COMPACT_ATOMS: atom_id res chain seq x y z
N MET A 1 -14.68 -25.55 -5.88
CA MET A 1 -14.02 -24.24 -5.86
C MET A 1 -14.69 -23.38 -4.78
N LYS A 2 -13.94 -22.53 -4.07
CA LYS A 2 -14.56 -21.58 -3.13
C LYS A 2 -15.40 -20.56 -3.90
N ASP A 3 -16.57 -20.19 -3.38
CA ASP A 3 -17.44 -19.18 -4.00
C ASP A 3 -16.93 -17.77 -3.62
N ILE A 4 -15.97 -17.23 -4.41
CA ILE A 4 -15.31 -15.94 -4.13
C ILE A 4 -16.29 -14.79 -4.39
N LYS A 5 -16.39 -13.87 -3.41
CA LYS A 5 -17.25 -12.66 -3.44
C LYS A 5 -16.47 -11.35 -3.38
N LEU A 6 -15.21 -11.38 -2.93
CA LEU A 6 -14.35 -10.20 -2.82
C LEU A 6 -12.93 -10.55 -3.25
N VAL A 7 -12.37 -9.77 -4.16
CA VAL A 7 -10.99 -9.91 -4.66
C VAL A 7 -10.21 -8.63 -4.34
N ALA A 8 -9.14 -8.74 -3.56
CA ALA A 8 -8.23 -7.65 -3.24
C ALA A 8 -6.97 -7.74 -4.09
N LEU A 9 -6.63 -6.65 -4.77
CA LEU A 9 -5.51 -6.55 -5.69
C LEU A 9 -4.52 -5.49 -5.21
N ASP A 10 -3.27 -5.88 -4.96
CA ASP A 10 -2.22 -4.89 -4.84
C ASP A 10 -1.93 -4.21 -6.19
N LEU A 11 -1.30 -3.04 -6.17
CA LEU A 11 -0.98 -2.25 -7.36
C LEU A 11 0.44 -2.49 -7.86
N ASP A 12 1.43 -2.06 -7.06
CA ASP A 12 2.82 -1.94 -7.50
C ASP A 12 3.54 -3.29 -7.48
N GLY A 13 3.86 -3.84 -8.65
CA GLY A 13 4.42 -5.21 -8.78
C GLY A 13 3.35 -6.31 -8.89
N THR A 14 2.08 -5.98 -8.75
CA THR A 14 0.95 -6.90 -8.85
C THR A 14 0.05 -6.57 -10.05
N LEU A 15 -0.81 -5.56 -9.94
CA LEU A 15 -1.72 -5.17 -11.03
C LEU A 15 -1.00 -4.34 -12.10
N PHE A 16 0.01 -3.55 -11.69
CA PHE A 16 0.86 -2.78 -12.59
C PHE A 16 1.99 -3.60 -13.19
N ASP A 17 2.25 -3.38 -14.49
CA ASP A 17 3.50 -3.76 -15.14
C ASP A 17 4.66 -2.84 -14.69
N ASN A 18 5.88 -3.11 -15.17
CA ASN A 18 7.08 -2.32 -14.85
C ASN A 18 7.03 -0.87 -15.36
N SER A 19 6.01 -0.52 -16.16
CA SER A 19 5.74 0.83 -16.66
C SER A 19 4.57 1.50 -15.93
N SER A 20 4.14 0.95 -14.80
CA SER A 20 2.99 1.39 -14.00
C SER A 20 1.68 1.44 -14.80
N ARG A 21 1.45 0.47 -15.70
CA ARG A 21 0.24 0.35 -16.50
C ARG A 21 -0.46 -0.98 -16.24
N ILE A 22 -1.78 -0.97 -16.38
CA ILE A 22 -2.62 -2.16 -16.28
C ILE A 22 -2.82 -2.74 -17.68
N SER A 23 -2.56 -4.03 -17.87
CA SER A 23 -2.74 -4.68 -19.14
C SER A 23 -4.22 -4.81 -19.53
N LYS A 24 -4.50 -4.91 -20.82
CA LYS A 24 -5.87 -5.13 -21.33
C LYS A 24 -6.47 -6.44 -20.79
N ARG A 25 -5.67 -7.51 -20.66
CA ARG A 25 -6.14 -8.80 -20.16
C ARG A 25 -6.53 -8.71 -18.69
N ASN A 26 -5.72 -8.05 -17.84
CA ASN A 26 -6.06 -7.81 -16.44
C ASN A 26 -7.36 -6.99 -16.33
N LEU A 27 -7.51 -5.90 -17.09
CA LEU A 27 -8.75 -5.11 -17.12
C LEU A 27 -9.97 -5.92 -17.55
N THR A 28 -9.83 -6.79 -18.56
CA THR A 28 -10.92 -7.66 -19.03
C THR A 28 -11.33 -8.67 -17.97
N ALA A 29 -10.36 -9.35 -17.33
CA ALA A 29 -10.62 -10.32 -16.28
C ALA A 29 -11.33 -9.65 -15.07
N ILE A 30 -10.88 -8.46 -14.66
CA ILE A 30 -11.52 -7.69 -13.58
C ILE A 30 -12.98 -7.36 -13.94
N ARG A 31 -13.25 -6.82 -15.13
CA ARG A 31 -14.62 -6.53 -15.57
C ARG A 31 -15.50 -7.79 -15.59
N SER A 32 -14.98 -8.90 -16.07
CA SER A 32 -15.73 -10.15 -16.13
C SER A 32 -16.23 -10.64 -14.77
N ILE A 33 -15.49 -10.37 -13.69
CA ILE A 33 -15.91 -10.76 -12.33
C ILE A 33 -16.75 -9.68 -11.65
N THR A 34 -16.49 -8.39 -11.90
CA THR A 34 -17.33 -7.31 -11.39
C THR A 34 -18.73 -7.34 -12.02
N ASP A 35 -18.86 -7.69 -13.30
CA ASP A 35 -20.14 -7.91 -13.98
C ASP A 35 -20.93 -9.10 -13.40
N LYS A 36 -20.26 -10.05 -12.76
CA LYS A 36 -20.87 -11.16 -11.99
C LYS A 36 -21.25 -10.77 -10.55
N GLY A 37 -21.06 -9.52 -10.16
CA GLY A 37 -21.36 -9.01 -8.82
C GLY A 37 -20.27 -9.32 -7.78
N ILE A 38 -19.07 -9.73 -8.18
CA ILE A 38 -17.93 -9.92 -7.28
C ILE A 38 -17.29 -8.56 -7.02
N HIS A 39 -17.10 -8.22 -5.75
CA HIS A 39 -16.39 -7.00 -5.39
C HIS A 39 -14.90 -7.12 -5.72
N VAL A 40 -14.36 -6.15 -6.45
CA VAL A 40 -12.92 -6.00 -6.63
C VAL A 40 -12.46 -4.72 -5.96
N VAL A 41 -11.40 -4.81 -5.16
CA VAL A 41 -10.85 -3.71 -4.36
C VAL A 41 -9.36 -3.56 -4.62
N ILE A 42 -8.90 -2.32 -4.71
CA ILE A 42 -7.46 -2.02 -4.65
C ILE A 42 -6.99 -2.13 -3.20
N SER A 43 -5.85 -2.80 -2.96
CA SER A 43 -5.21 -2.88 -1.65
C SER A 43 -3.76 -2.43 -1.75
N THR A 44 -3.46 -1.20 -1.35
CA THR A 44 -2.18 -0.56 -1.65
C THR A 44 -1.54 0.13 -0.46
N GLY A 45 -0.21 0.26 -0.49
CA GLY A 45 0.54 1.15 0.40
C GLY A 45 0.39 2.64 0.06
N ARG A 46 -0.21 2.99 -1.08
CA ARG A 46 -0.42 4.39 -1.50
C ARG A 46 -1.50 5.07 -0.64
N PRO A 47 -1.48 6.42 -0.51
CA PRO A 47 -2.64 7.15 -0.02
C PRO A 47 -3.77 7.09 -1.06
N PHE A 48 -5.01 7.41 -0.67
CA PHE A 48 -6.16 7.35 -1.57
C PHE A 48 -5.97 8.19 -2.85
N GLU A 49 -5.53 9.44 -2.71
CA GLU A 49 -5.27 10.32 -3.87
C GLU A 49 -4.08 9.85 -4.74
N GLY A 50 -3.28 8.89 -4.26
CA GLY A 50 -2.19 8.26 -5.02
C GLY A 50 -2.62 7.10 -5.91
N ILE A 51 -3.90 6.74 -5.93
CA ILE A 51 -4.45 5.71 -6.80
C ILE A 51 -4.67 6.29 -8.20
N PRO A 52 -4.23 5.62 -9.27
CA PRO A 52 -4.43 6.11 -10.64
C PRO A 52 -5.84 5.78 -11.14
N PHE A 53 -6.82 6.54 -10.68
CA PHE A 53 -8.25 6.30 -10.98
C PHE A 53 -8.57 6.22 -12.46
N ASP A 54 -7.83 6.94 -13.31
CA ASP A 54 -8.02 6.91 -14.77
C ASP A 54 -7.77 5.52 -15.36
N GLN A 55 -6.81 4.75 -14.80
CA GLN A 55 -6.50 3.41 -15.30
C GLN A 55 -7.53 2.35 -14.89
N ILE A 56 -8.24 2.56 -13.78
CA ILE A 56 -9.27 1.63 -13.28
C ILE A 56 -10.69 2.05 -13.62
N LYS A 57 -10.87 3.17 -14.32
CA LYS A 57 -12.17 3.68 -14.74
C LYS A 57 -12.92 2.65 -15.59
N GLY A 58 -14.20 2.41 -15.24
CA GLY A 58 -15.05 1.46 -15.96
C GLY A 58 -14.71 -0.02 -15.74
N THR A 59 -13.94 -0.35 -14.70
CA THR A 59 -13.66 -1.75 -14.31
C THR A 59 -14.64 -2.30 -13.27
N GLY A 60 -15.48 -1.47 -12.66
CA GLY A 60 -16.35 -1.86 -11.55
C GLY A 60 -15.63 -1.92 -10.20
N ILE A 61 -14.36 -1.51 -10.11
CA ILE A 61 -13.65 -1.37 -8.82
C ILE A 61 -14.22 -0.17 -8.07
N ASN A 62 -14.83 -0.41 -6.91
CA ASN A 62 -15.56 0.62 -6.15
C ASN A 62 -14.93 0.97 -4.80
N TYR A 63 -13.97 0.18 -4.32
CA TYR A 63 -13.36 0.37 -3.01
C TYR A 63 -11.84 0.33 -3.08
N ALA A 64 -11.20 0.96 -2.10
CA ALA A 64 -9.77 0.92 -1.93
C ALA A 64 -9.40 0.78 -0.45
N ILE A 65 -8.54 -0.19 -0.14
CA ILE A 65 -7.78 -0.32 1.10
C ILE A 65 -6.45 0.40 0.86
N THR A 66 -6.17 1.44 1.61
CA THR A 66 -5.04 2.36 1.37
C THR A 66 -4.11 2.45 2.57
N ALA A 67 -2.94 3.05 2.38
CA ALA A 67 -1.97 3.27 3.45
C ALA A 67 -1.70 1.98 4.27
N ASN A 68 -1.50 0.84 3.58
CA ASN A 68 -1.29 -0.48 4.19
C ASN A 68 -2.43 -0.92 5.13
N GLY A 69 -3.68 -0.57 4.83
CA GLY A 69 -4.84 -0.97 5.61
C GLY A 69 -5.31 0.04 6.65
N SER A 70 -4.63 1.18 6.78
CA SER A 70 -5.02 2.23 7.71
C SER A 70 -6.24 3.04 7.25
N GLY A 71 -6.62 2.97 5.96
CA GLY A 71 -7.80 3.62 5.43
C GLY A 71 -8.57 2.74 4.45
N ILE A 72 -9.90 2.79 4.49
CA ILE A 72 -10.80 2.19 3.50
C ILE A 72 -11.68 3.28 2.91
N TYR A 73 -11.70 3.36 1.59
CA TYR A 73 -12.43 4.40 0.88
C TYR A 73 -13.38 3.83 -0.15
N GLU A 74 -14.53 4.47 -0.30
CA GLU A 74 -15.39 4.30 -1.46
C GLU A 74 -14.91 5.21 -2.58
N ILE A 75 -14.59 4.65 -3.74
CA ILE A 75 -13.91 5.40 -4.83
C ILE A 75 -14.83 6.44 -5.45
N SER A 76 -16.10 6.12 -5.63
CA SER A 76 -17.06 6.99 -6.32
C SER A 76 -17.33 8.31 -5.58
N THR A 77 -17.27 8.30 -4.26
CA THR A 77 -17.58 9.44 -3.39
C THR A 77 -16.33 10.05 -2.73
N GLY A 78 -15.22 9.31 -2.70
CA GLY A 78 -14.04 9.66 -1.91
C GLY A 78 -14.26 9.53 -0.39
N LYS A 79 -15.37 8.94 0.05
CA LYS A 79 -15.71 8.81 1.46
C LYS A 79 -14.81 7.79 2.14
N CYS A 80 -14.20 8.18 3.25
CA CYS A 80 -13.52 7.26 4.16
C CYS A 80 -14.57 6.46 4.94
N LEU A 81 -14.57 5.14 4.76
CA LEU A 81 -15.50 4.21 5.43
C LEU A 81 -14.91 3.66 6.73
N TYR A 82 -13.59 3.62 6.82
CA TYR A 82 -12.85 3.15 7.98
C TYR A 82 -11.47 3.82 8.03
N GLU A 83 -11.04 4.21 9.22
CA GLU A 83 -9.71 4.74 9.46
C GLU A 83 -9.13 4.16 10.75
N ASN A 84 -7.89 3.68 10.67
CA ASN A 84 -7.08 3.25 11.81
C ASN A 84 -5.72 3.94 11.74
N ALA A 85 -5.71 5.20 12.17
CA ALA A 85 -4.57 6.10 12.06
C ALA A 85 -3.86 6.30 13.41
N MET A 86 -2.59 6.63 13.37
CA MET A 86 -1.77 7.03 14.51
C MET A 86 -2.17 8.44 14.96
N ASP A 87 -2.37 8.63 16.24
CA ASP A 87 -2.55 9.96 16.83
C ASP A 87 -1.23 10.73 16.98
N GLU A 88 -1.33 12.00 17.34
CA GLU A 88 -0.17 12.87 17.52
C GLU A 88 0.78 12.37 18.62
N GLU A 89 0.25 11.81 19.70
CA GLU A 89 1.07 11.31 20.82
C GLU A 89 1.99 10.18 20.38
N LEU A 90 1.50 9.29 19.48
CA LEU A 90 2.29 8.20 18.93
C LEU A 90 3.31 8.69 17.91
N VAL A 91 2.94 9.63 17.04
CA VAL A 91 3.78 10.08 15.92
C VAL A 91 4.87 11.06 16.34
N THR A 92 4.61 11.93 17.33
CA THR A 92 5.54 12.98 17.76
C THR A 92 6.92 12.46 18.18
N PRO A 93 7.06 11.44 19.04
CA PRO A 93 8.38 10.91 19.40
C PRO A 93 9.13 10.35 18.20
N ILE A 94 8.40 9.75 17.25
CA ILE A 94 8.99 9.17 16.02
C ILE A 94 9.50 10.28 15.10
N LEU A 95 8.71 11.33 14.87
CA LEU A 95 9.12 12.46 14.04
C LEU A 95 10.29 13.22 14.67
N ASN A 96 10.30 13.41 15.97
CA ASN A 96 11.41 14.03 16.69
C ASN A 96 12.71 13.21 16.57
N PHE A 97 12.63 11.88 16.64
CA PHE A 97 13.78 11.01 16.41
C PHE A 97 14.37 11.18 14.99
N HIS A 98 13.52 11.47 14.00
CA HIS A 98 13.94 11.68 12.61
C HIS A 98 14.29 13.14 12.29
N HIS A 99 14.03 14.09 13.17
CA HIS A 99 14.17 15.53 12.88
C HIS A 99 15.61 15.91 12.49
N THR A 100 16.62 15.32 13.15
CA THR A 100 18.03 15.62 12.94
C THR A 100 18.70 14.76 11.87
N ARG A 101 17.95 13.88 11.19
CA ARG A 101 18.46 12.94 10.18
C ARG A 101 18.05 13.36 8.78
N ASP A 102 18.99 13.28 7.85
CA ASP A 102 18.71 13.50 6.42
C ASP A 102 17.99 12.26 5.84
N ILE A 103 16.68 12.22 6.02
CA ILE A 103 15.79 11.13 5.60
C ILE A 103 14.63 11.73 4.84
N HIS A 104 14.35 11.22 3.65
CA HIS A 104 13.13 11.57 2.94
C HIS A 104 11.92 10.95 3.66
N LYS A 105 10.91 11.74 3.95
CA LYS A 105 9.74 11.32 4.72
C LYS A 105 8.44 11.81 4.11
N ASP A 106 7.48 10.89 3.99
CA ASP A 106 6.10 11.18 3.61
C ASP A 106 5.17 10.82 4.77
N ALA A 107 4.16 11.66 5.02
CA ALA A 107 3.03 11.36 5.90
C ALA A 107 1.75 11.22 5.07
N PHE A 108 0.97 10.15 5.31
CA PHE A 108 -0.34 9.98 4.69
C PHE A 108 -1.43 10.31 5.70
N ILE A 109 -2.22 11.32 5.39
CA ILE A 109 -3.20 11.93 6.29
C ILE A 109 -4.48 12.17 5.51
N GLY A 110 -5.61 11.62 5.98
CA GLY A 110 -6.91 11.80 5.33
C GLY A 110 -6.96 11.38 3.86
N GLY A 111 -6.18 10.35 3.50
CA GLY A 111 -6.08 9.87 2.11
C GLY A 111 -5.13 10.64 1.21
N LYS A 112 -4.43 11.66 1.71
CA LYS A 112 -3.47 12.50 0.98
C LYS A 112 -2.04 12.22 1.42
N GLY A 113 -1.09 12.45 0.51
CA GLY A 113 0.34 12.37 0.83
C GLY A 113 0.93 13.76 1.06
N TYR A 114 1.69 13.91 2.14
CA TYR A 114 2.38 15.14 2.51
C TYR A 114 3.87 14.87 2.69
N THR A 115 4.71 15.83 2.30
CA THR A 115 6.16 15.75 2.45
C THR A 115 6.77 17.11 2.75
N PRO A 116 7.87 17.20 3.51
CA PRO A 116 8.61 18.44 3.68
C PRO A 116 9.17 18.95 2.34
N VAL A 117 9.20 20.28 2.14
CA VAL A 117 9.70 20.91 0.91
C VAL A 117 11.11 20.39 0.57
N GLN A 118 12.03 20.34 1.56
CA GLN A 118 13.39 19.84 1.34
C GLN A 118 13.45 18.38 0.87
N CYS A 119 12.47 17.55 1.25
CA CYS A 119 12.40 16.16 0.78
C CYS A 119 12.05 16.09 -0.71
N VAL A 120 11.23 17.00 -1.24
CA VAL A 120 10.93 17.07 -2.68
C VAL A 120 12.18 17.46 -3.46
N GLU A 121 12.94 18.45 -2.98
CA GLU A 121 14.17 18.92 -3.61
C GLU A 121 15.24 17.82 -3.67
N THR A 122 15.32 17.01 -2.63
CA THR A 122 16.31 15.92 -2.52
C THR A 122 15.81 14.57 -3.04
N ALA A 123 14.55 14.43 -3.45
CA ALA A 123 13.97 13.17 -3.94
C ALA A 123 14.75 12.55 -5.12
N GLN A 124 15.41 13.38 -5.95
CA GLN A 124 16.25 12.91 -7.06
C GLN A 124 17.47 12.09 -6.60
N LYS A 125 17.93 12.26 -5.35
CA LYS A 125 19.06 11.50 -4.77
C LYS A 125 18.66 10.08 -4.35
N LEU A 126 17.37 9.77 -4.27
CA LEU A 126 16.88 8.44 -3.88
C LEU A 126 17.25 7.38 -4.92
N THR A 127 17.62 6.18 -4.46
CA THR A 127 17.94 5.02 -5.30
C THR A 127 16.71 4.21 -5.67
N VAL A 128 15.69 4.88 -6.21
CA VAL A 128 14.44 4.27 -6.66
C VAL A 128 14.23 4.57 -8.16
N PRO A 129 13.41 3.79 -8.89
CA PRO A 129 13.09 4.06 -10.29
C PRO A 129 12.56 5.48 -10.52
N SER A 130 12.82 6.03 -11.71
CA SER A 130 12.37 7.38 -12.09
C SER A 130 10.86 7.55 -12.01
N SER A 131 10.09 6.49 -12.29
CA SER A 131 8.62 6.49 -12.13
C SER A 131 8.20 6.72 -10.68
N ILE A 132 8.88 6.09 -9.72
CA ILE A 132 8.61 6.27 -8.28
C ILE A 132 9.04 7.68 -7.83
N LYS A 133 10.20 8.19 -8.30
CA LYS A 133 10.61 9.58 -8.01
C LYS A 133 9.56 10.58 -8.51
N ASN A 134 9.12 10.43 -9.75
CA ASN A 134 8.09 11.28 -10.33
C ASN A 134 6.78 11.20 -9.55
N TYR A 135 6.35 9.98 -9.17
CA TYR A 135 5.16 9.78 -8.36
C TYR A 135 5.28 10.54 -7.02
N ILE A 136 6.39 10.41 -6.29
CA ILE A 136 6.63 11.16 -5.04
C ILE A 136 6.55 12.67 -5.29
N ILE A 137 7.28 13.17 -6.27
CA ILE A 137 7.40 14.62 -6.53
C ILE A 137 6.06 15.23 -6.95
N THR A 138 5.23 14.52 -7.70
CA THR A 138 4.02 15.05 -8.33
C THR A 138 2.76 14.86 -7.50
N THR A 139 2.75 13.90 -6.56
CA THR A 139 1.52 13.55 -5.81
C THR A 139 1.54 14.01 -4.35
N ARG A 140 2.66 14.58 -3.86
CA ARG A 140 2.74 15.02 -2.46
C ARG A 140 2.43 16.50 -2.32
N THR A 141 1.59 16.83 -1.35
CA THR A 141 1.42 18.19 -0.86
C THR A 141 2.65 18.58 -0.04
N ARG A 142 3.24 19.73 -0.37
CA ARG A 142 4.45 20.21 0.28
C ARG A 142 4.14 20.95 1.56
N LEU A 143 4.90 20.66 2.61
CA LEU A 143 4.80 21.30 3.92
C LEU A 143 6.18 21.78 4.38
N ASP A 144 6.21 22.82 5.18
CA ASP A 144 7.47 23.24 5.84
C ASP A 144 7.80 22.28 6.99
N ASN A 145 6.80 21.88 7.78
CA ASN A 145 6.97 21.01 8.94
C ASN A 145 5.74 20.10 9.11
N ILE A 146 5.94 18.77 8.98
CA ILE A 146 4.86 17.79 9.15
C ILE A 146 4.30 17.78 10.58
N LEU A 147 5.17 17.85 11.59
CA LEU A 147 4.73 17.79 12.99
C LEU A 147 3.89 19.00 13.38
N GLN A 148 4.33 20.18 12.97
CA GLN A 148 3.57 21.43 13.18
C GLN A 148 2.20 21.34 12.48
N PHE A 149 2.16 20.85 11.25
CA PHE A 149 0.91 20.69 10.48
C PHE A 149 -0.07 19.72 11.17
N ILE A 150 0.43 18.60 11.72
CA ILE A 150 -0.36 17.63 12.47
C ILE A 150 -0.94 18.29 13.72
N HIS A 151 -0.09 18.98 14.50
CA HIS A 151 -0.47 19.64 15.74
C HIS A 151 -1.53 20.73 15.56
N GLU A 152 -1.27 21.69 14.68
CA GLU A 152 -2.15 22.84 14.43
C GLU A 152 -3.54 22.43 13.91
N ASN A 153 -3.62 21.32 13.18
CA ASN A 153 -4.87 20.85 12.58
C ASN A 153 -5.47 19.62 13.27
N GLN A 154 -4.89 19.16 14.39
CA GLN A 154 -5.33 18.00 15.18
C GLN A 154 -5.53 16.74 14.32
N LEU A 155 -4.57 16.45 13.44
CA LEU A 155 -4.65 15.41 12.45
C LEU A 155 -4.11 14.07 12.95
N LYS A 156 -4.62 12.99 12.36
CA LYS A 156 -4.09 11.64 12.55
C LYS A 156 -3.34 11.18 11.30
N VAL A 157 -2.32 10.35 11.49
CA VAL A 157 -1.44 9.87 10.43
C VAL A 157 -1.75 8.41 10.10
N GLN A 158 -2.26 8.14 8.90
CA GLN A 158 -2.57 6.80 8.44
C GLN A 158 -1.30 5.96 8.26
N LYS A 159 -0.26 6.53 7.64
CA LYS A 159 1.02 5.88 7.39
C LYS A 159 2.14 6.90 7.27
N MET A 160 3.34 6.50 7.66
CA MET A 160 4.58 7.19 7.30
C MET A 160 5.40 6.31 6.34
N THR A 161 6.09 6.94 5.40
CA THR A 161 7.09 6.30 4.54
C THR A 161 8.41 7.03 4.68
N LEU A 162 9.47 6.29 4.95
CA LEU A 162 10.84 6.79 5.08
C LEU A 162 11.70 6.19 3.97
N ASN A 163 12.31 7.04 3.16
CA ASN A 163 13.29 6.63 2.16
C ASN A 163 14.66 7.19 2.54
N PHE A 164 15.71 6.43 2.25
CA PHE A 164 17.05 6.70 2.72
C PHE A 164 17.98 7.05 1.57
N TYR A 165 18.91 7.98 1.81
CA TYR A 165 19.90 8.36 0.82
C TYR A 165 21.10 7.41 0.87
N PRO A 166 21.73 7.11 -0.29
CA PRO A 166 22.92 6.27 -0.33
C PRO A 166 24.15 7.04 0.15
N ALA A 167 25.01 6.37 0.91
CA ALA A 167 26.38 6.78 1.16
C ALA A 167 27.29 6.45 -0.03
N ALA A 168 28.53 6.89 0.01
CA ALA A 168 29.52 6.66 -1.05
C ALA A 168 29.81 5.17 -1.31
N ASP A 169 29.69 4.31 -0.29
CA ASP A 169 29.86 2.85 -0.36
C ASP A 169 28.56 2.11 -0.77
N GLY A 170 27.47 2.84 -1.06
CA GLY A 170 26.17 2.29 -1.43
C GLY A 170 25.29 1.85 -0.26
N THR A 171 25.75 1.95 0.99
CA THR A 171 24.93 1.72 2.17
C THR A 171 23.85 2.82 2.29
N LEU A 172 22.75 2.51 2.95
CA LEU A 172 21.69 3.51 3.17
C LEU A 172 21.90 4.20 4.53
N ILE A 173 22.11 5.51 4.48
CA ILE A 173 22.42 6.34 5.66
C ILE A 173 21.28 6.21 6.67
N ASP A 174 21.60 5.96 7.92
CA ASP A 174 20.69 5.84 9.06
C ASP A 174 19.61 4.74 8.99
N ARG A 175 19.46 4.01 7.87
CA ARG A 175 18.36 3.05 7.69
C ARG A 175 18.28 2.01 8.80
N GLU A 176 19.39 1.38 9.16
CA GLU A 176 19.38 0.32 10.17
C GLU A 176 19.13 0.88 11.59
N THR A 177 19.66 2.07 11.89
CA THR A 177 19.40 2.78 13.15
C THR A 177 17.92 3.11 13.30
N VAL A 178 17.31 3.63 12.24
CA VAL A 178 15.87 3.94 12.18
C VAL A 178 15.02 2.68 12.26
N ARG A 179 15.40 1.62 11.55
CA ARG A 179 14.67 0.34 11.60
C ARG A 179 14.65 -0.22 13.02
N LYS A 180 15.80 -0.24 13.73
CA LYS A 180 15.87 -0.71 15.12
C LYS A 180 14.97 0.11 16.04
N PHE A 181 14.98 1.43 15.86
CA PHE A 181 14.13 2.31 16.65
C PHE A 181 12.63 2.05 16.39
N LEU A 182 12.21 1.94 15.13
CA LEU A 182 10.81 1.68 14.79
C LEU A 182 10.34 0.31 15.30
N VAL A 183 11.11 -0.74 15.05
CA VAL A 183 10.75 -2.12 15.47
C VAL A 183 10.71 -2.27 17.00
N SER A 184 11.43 -1.44 17.76
CA SER A 184 11.36 -1.46 19.23
C SER A 184 10.08 -0.84 19.79
N ASN A 185 9.27 -0.15 18.96
CA ASN A 185 8.01 0.46 19.40
C ASN A 185 6.84 -0.51 19.14
N PRO A 186 6.22 -1.10 20.19
CA PRO A 186 5.14 -2.07 20.04
C PRO A 186 3.82 -1.46 19.54
N SER A 187 3.71 -0.13 19.54
CA SER A 187 2.49 0.57 19.08
C SER A 187 2.43 0.80 17.58
N ILE A 188 3.47 0.39 16.84
CA ILE A 188 3.52 0.48 15.37
C ILE A 188 3.92 -0.84 14.74
N THR A 189 3.45 -1.05 13.51
CA THR A 189 3.95 -2.09 12.60
C THR A 189 4.86 -1.46 11.56
N THR A 190 6.05 -2.04 11.36
CA THR A 190 7.04 -1.56 10.38
C THR A 190 7.24 -2.64 9.32
N VAL A 191 7.11 -2.25 8.04
CA VAL A 191 7.32 -3.13 6.88
C VAL A 191 8.21 -2.43 5.83
N CYS A 192 8.77 -3.21 4.90
CA CYS A 192 9.38 -2.69 3.69
C CYS A 192 8.35 -2.76 2.54
N GLY A 193 7.98 -1.62 1.99
CA GLY A 193 7.07 -1.52 0.84
C GLY A 193 7.76 -1.61 -0.52
N GLY A 194 9.08 -1.79 -0.55
CA GLY A 194 9.93 -1.88 -1.73
C GLY A 194 11.10 -0.89 -1.69
N TYR A 195 12.10 -1.13 -2.52
CA TYR A 195 13.29 -0.26 -2.67
C TYR A 195 14.01 0.09 -1.35
N ASN A 196 13.98 -0.84 -0.38
CA ASN A 196 14.59 -0.66 0.95
C ASN A 196 14.04 0.50 1.79
N ASN A 197 12.85 1.01 1.49
CA ASN A 197 12.17 1.97 2.34
C ASN A 197 11.75 1.33 3.68
N LEU A 198 11.31 2.16 4.61
CA LEU A 198 10.60 1.71 5.81
C LEU A 198 9.25 2.41 5.84
N GLU A 199 8.21 1.63 6.00
CA GLU A 199 6.85 2.12 6.15
C GLU A 199 6.33 1.71 7.52
N PHE A 200 5.64 2.61 8.20
CA PHE A 200 5.01 2.24 9.46
C PHE A 200 3.59 2.81 9.57
N THR A 201 2.78 2.01 10.22
CA THR A 201 1.39 2.27 10.55
C THR A 201 1.16 2.00 12.03
N ARG A 202 -0.01 2.25 12.53
CA ARG A 202 -0.42 1.75 13.84
C ARG A 202 -0.28 0.21 13.89
N ALA A 203 0.06 -0.35 15.05
CA ALA A 203 0.40 -1.79 15.19
C ALA A 203 -0.72 -2.73 14.73
N ASP A 204 -1.97 -2.33 14.91
CA ASP A 204 -3.17 -3.07 14.51
C ASP A 204 -3.69 -2.68 13.11
N ALA A 205 -2.89 -1.95 12.31
CA ALA A 205 -3.22 -1.57 10.94
C ALA A 205 -2.29 -2.28 9.95
N ASN A 206 -2.86 -3.17 9.13
CA ASN A 206 -2.20 -3.81 8.00
C ASN A 206 -3.23 -4.17 6.92
N LYS A 207 -2.77 -4.55 5.73
CA LYS A 207 -3.67 -4.88 4.59
C LYS A 207 -4.65 -6.01 4.92
N GLY A 208 -4.28 -6.98 5.76
CA GLY A 208 -5.14 -8.09 6.17
C GLY A 208 -6.29 -7.63 7.10
N VAL A 209 -6.00 -6.74 8.03
CA VAL A 209 -7.04 -6.09 8.86
C VAL A 209 -7.97 -5.28 7.98
N GLY A 210 -7.42 -4.51 7.02
CA GLY A 210 -8.20 -3.77 6.03
C GLY A 210 -9.14 -4.65 5.22
N LEU A 211 -8.66 -5.82 4.75
CA LEU A 211 -9.49 -6.79 4.01
C LEU A 211 -10.65 -7.31 4.88
N ARG A 212 -10.37 -7.76 6.09
CA ARG A 212 -11.41 -8.24 7.01
C ARG A 212 -12.45 -7.17 7.31
N LYS A 213 -11.98 -5.93 7.54
CA LYS A 213 -12.89 -4.80 7.81
C LYS A 213 -13.75 -4.44 6.62
N LEU A 214 -13.19 -4.46 5.41
CA LEU A 214 -14.00 -4.24 4.20
C LEU A 214 -14.98 -5.38 3.97
N ALA A 215 -14.58 -6.65 4.17
CA ALA A 215 -15.48 -7.79 4.07
C ALA A 215 -16.65 -7.67 5.06
N GLU A 216 -16.40 -7.23 6.31
CA GLU A 216 -17.45 -6.91 7.30
C GLU A 216 -18.41 -5.83 6.80
N ILE A 217 -17.88 -4.72 6.29
CA ILE A 217 -18.68 -3.59 5.74
C ILE A 217 -19.59 -4.05 4.59
N LEU A 218 -19.09 -4.97 3.74
CA LEU A 218 -19.81 -5.47 2.57
C LEU A 218 -20.67 -6.72 2.86
N GLY A 219 -20.66 -7.25 4.09
CA GLY A 219 -21.36 -8.49 4.44
C GLY A 219 -20.80 -9.73 3.75
N VAL A 220 -19.50 -9.73 3.39
CA VAL A 220 -18.82 -10.85 2.73
C VAL A 220 -18.15 -11.74 3.77
N ASN A 221 -18.37 -13.08 3.67
CA ASN A 221 -17.65 -14.03 4.50
C ASN A 221 -16.14 -13.97 4.20
N PRO A 222 -15.24 -13.86 5.20
CA PRO A 222 -13.79 -13.88 5.00
C PRO A 222 -13.27 -15.05 4.16
N ASP A 223 -13.87 -16.23 4.28
CA ASP A 223 -13.50 -17.41 3.48
C ASP A 223 -13.87 -17.28 1.98
N ALA A 224 -14.75 -16.35 1.64
CA ALA A 224 -15.13 -16.00 0.27
C ALA A 224 -14.29 -14.84 -0.31
N THR A 225 -13.11 -14.59 0.25
CA THR A 225 -12.19 -13.54 -0.23
C THR A 225 -10.99 -14.14 -0.94
N MET A 226 -10.44 -13.43 -1.92
CA MET A 226 -9.15 -13.71 -2.54
C MET A 226 -8.28 -12.46 -2.49
N ALA A 227 -6.99 -12.61 -2.20
CA ALA A 227 -6.03 -11.51 -2.22
C ALA A 227 -4.83 -11.86 -3.10
N ILE A 228 -4.34 -10.90 -3.88
CA ILE A 228 -3.18 -11.04 -4.77
C ILE A 228 -2.16 -9.97 -4.44
N GLY A 229 -0.90 -10.36 -4.21
CA GLY A 229 0.19 -9.45 -3.84
C GLY A 229 1.58 -10.01 -4.12
N ASP A 230 2.64 -9.21 -3.88
CA ASP A 230 4.01 -9.58 -4.24
C ASP A 230 5.09 -9.21 -3.21
N THR A 231 4.85 -8.27 -2.29
CA THR A 231 5.87 -7.80 -1.34
C THR A 231 5.50 -8.03 0.13
N GLU A 232 6.40 -7.68 1.04
CA GLU A 232 6.27 -7.93 2.48
C GLU A 232 4.97 -7.34 3.07
N ASN A 233 4.54 -6.16 2.58
CA ASN A 233 3.32 -5.52 3.06
C ASN A 233 2.03 -6.26 2.64
N ASP A 234 2.13 -7.27 1.74
CA ASP A 234 1.03 -8.13 1.31
C ASP A 234 0.91 -9.43 2.14
N LEU A 235 1.92 -9.78 2.93
CA LEU A 235 1.88 -11.02 3.73
C LEU A 235 0.60 -11.11 4.56
N ALA A 236 0.25 -10.03 5.25
CA ALA A 236 -0.92 -10.01 6.12
C ALA A 236 -2.25 -10.17 5.37
N ILE A 237 -2.37 -9.67 4.12
CA ILE A 237 -3.61 -9.80 3.35
C ILE A 237 -3.70 -11.18 2.69
N ILE A 238 -2.58 -11.74 2.25
CA ILE A 238 -2.49 -13.10 1.70
C ILE A 238 -2.89 -14.12 2.76
N GLU A 239 -2.38 -13.99 3.98
CA GLU A 239 -2.74 -14.87 5.11
C GLU A 239 -4.18 -14.66 5.62
N ALA A 240 -4.74 -13.47 5.46
CA ALA A 240 -6.08 -13.13 5.92
C ALA A 240 -7.19 -13.54 4.96
N ALA A 241 -6.87 -13.72 3.69
CA ALA A 241 -7.83 -14.06 2.65
C ALA A 241 -8.23 -15.54 2.70
N GLY A 242 -9.42 -15.85 2.19
CA GLY A 242 -9.84 -17.24 1.98
C GLY A 242 -8.97 -17.96 0.93
N ILE A 243 -8.41 -17.22 -0.04
CA ILE A 243 -7.39 -17.67 -0.99
C ILE A 243 -6.33 -16.58 -1.10
N GLY A 244 -5.12 -16.87 -0.65
CA GLY A 244 -3.94 -16.01 -0.80
C GLY A 244 -3.16 -16.37 -2.05
N VAL A 245 -2.93 -15.42 -2.94
CA VAL A 245 -2.21 -15.62 -4.21
C VAL A 245 -0.95 -14.75 -4.25
N ALA A 246 0.20 -15.36 -4.44
CA ALA A 246 1.45 -14.67 -4.70
C ALA A 246 1.67 -14.47 -6.20
N MET A 247 2.15 -13.29 -6.61
CA MET A 247 2.62 -13.07 -7.96
C MET A 247 3.89 -13.89 -8.27
N GLY A 248 4.12 -14.25 -9.52
CA GLY A 248 5.34 -14.96 -9.95
C GLY A 248 6.64 -14.18 -9.68
N ASN A 249 6.57 -12.85 -9.66
CA ASN A 249 7.66 -11.94 -9.26
C ASN A 249 7.71 -11.66 -7.75
N ALA A 250 6.82 -12.23 -6.94
CA ALA A 250 6.79 -12.01 -5.50
C ALA A 250 8.08 -12.51 -4.83
N THR A 251 8.37 -11.97 -3.64
CA THR A 251 9.47 -12.46 -2.81
C THR A 251 9.23 -13.91 -2.37
N ASP A 252 10.30 -14.64 -2.06
CA ASP A 252 10.19 -16.03 -1.60
C ASP A 252 9.37 -16.15 -0.31
N ALA A 253 9.46 -15.15 0.57
CA ALA A 253 8.68 -15.09 1.80
C ALA A 253 7.17 -15.03 1.52
N VAL A 254 6.75 -14.24 0.53
CA VAL A 254 5.34 -14.12 0.11
C VAL A 254 4.86 -15.39 -0.57
N LYS A 255 5.66 -15.96 -1.49
CA LYS A 255 5.34 -17.23 -2.15
C LYS A 255 5.17 -18.39 -1.17
N ALA A 256 5.99 -18.44 -0.10
CA ALA A 256 5.92 -19.48 0.91
C ALA A 256 4.66 -19.43 1.80
N ARG A 257 3.94 -18.30 1.80
CA ARG A 257 2.72 -18.09 2.62
C ARG A 257 1.44 -18.11 1.80
N ALA A 258 1.56 -18.08 0.47
CA ALA A 258 0.41 -18.08 -0.43
C ALA A 258 -0.10 -19.51 -0.69
N ASP A 259 -1.40 -19.63 -0.90
CA ASP A 259 -2.06 -20.89 -1.32
C ASP A 259 -1.72 -21.23 -2.78
N TYR A 260 -1.40 -20.21 -3.59
CA TYR A 260 -1.11 -20.35 -5.02
C TYR A 260 -0.12 -19.31 -5.50
N VAL A 261 0.73 -19.69 -6.45
CA VAL A 261 1.63 -18.76 -7.13
C VAL A 261 1.21 -18.63 -8.59
N THR A 262 0.78 -17.42 -8.98
CA THR A 262 0.40 -17.12 -10.36
C THR A 262 1.60 -16.70 -11.22
N THR A 263 1.38 -16.24 -12.44
CA THR A 263 2.44 -15.69 -13.32
C THR A 263 2.90 -14.30 -12.84
N THR A 264 3.90 -13.71 -13.51
CA THR A 264 4.43 -12.40 -13.13
C THR A 264 3.47 -11.25 -13.53
N ASN A 265 3.67 -10.08 -12.94
CA ASN A 265 2.93 -8.86 -13.28
C ASN A 265 3.08 -8.45 -14.75
N THR A 266 4.20 -8.78 -15.39
CA THR A 266 4.45 -8.57 -16.84
C THR A 266 3.86 -9.67 -17.74
N LYS A 267 3.28 -10.72 -17.13
CA LYS A 267 2.63 -11.85 -17.83
C LYS A 267 1.18 -12.03 -17.39
N ASP A 268 0.51 -10.93 -17.03
CA ASP A 268 -0.91 -10.88 -16.68
C ASP A 268 -1.29 -11.80 -15.49
N GLY A 269 -0.45 -11.85 -14.46
CA GLY A 269 -0.63 -12.77 -13.33
C GLY A 269 -1.95 -12.58 -12.58
N VAL A 270 -2.49 -11.36 -12.53
CA VAL A 270 -3.81 -11.08 -11.92
C VAL A 270 -4.92 -11.75 -12.74
N ALA A 271 -4.91 -11.60 -14.09
CA ALA A 271 -5.89 -12.25 -14.95
C ALA A 271 -5.79 -13.77 -14.85
N ALA A 272 -4.57 -14.32 -14.86
CA ALA A 272 -4.36 -15.76 -14.72
C ALA A 272 -4.91 -16.32 -13.40
N ALA A 273 -4.76 -15.60 -12.29
CA ALA A 273 -5.34 -16.01 -11.00
C ALA A 273 -6.87 -15.93 -11.01
N ILE A 274 -7.44 -14.86 -11.55
CA ILE A 274 -8.91 -14.70 -11.69
C ILE A 274 -9.49 -15.80 -12.56
N GLU A 275 -8.88 -16.11 -13.69
CA GLU A 275 -9.30 -17.17 -14.61
C GLU A 275 -9.22 -18.55 -13.95
N HIS A 276 -8.20 -18.80 -13.13
CA HIS A 276 -8.01 -20.08 -12.43
C HIS A 276 -9.04 -20.33 -11.34
N PHE A 277 -9.43 -19.32 -10.57
CA PHE A 277 -10.27 -19.50 -9.37
C PHE A 277 -11.73 -19.11 -9.57
N ILE A 278 -12.07 -18.27 -10.56
CA ILE A 278 -13.38 -17.63 -10.66
C ILE A 278 -14.05 -17.80 -12.02
N LEU A 279 -13.30 -17.82 -13.12
CA LEU A 279 -13.83 -17.92 -14.49
C LEU A 279 -13.78 -19.32 -15.06
#